data_63fadc273b9d0780515fec3928faeea4
#
_entry.id   63fadc273b9d0780515fec3928faeea4
#
_cell.length_a   1.000
_cell.length_b   1.000
_cell.length_c   1.000
_cell.angle_alpha   90.00
_cell.angle_beta   90.00
_cell.angle_gamma   90.00
#
_symmetry.space_group_name_H-M   'P 1'
#
loop_
_entity.id
_entity.type
_entity.pdbx_description
1 polymer ?
#
loop_
_entity_poly.entity_id
_entity_poly.type
_entity_poly.pdbx_seq_one_letter_code
_entity_poly.pdbx_strand_id
1 'polypeptide(L)'
;MSYRNLEYLNKRRIVYRQHPLTDKPTESFEWGDYYANGTYQCYELFRSKAKITTYKSLKWHLLVLWYLNPALDPDDFEDLTKTICNKINGFITFSVTNQLRKNIVYDVSMYDLEIPPKNRARKIIFDEFCGLDKSAKMTIVGKMVGRNKIIIADDVYEVMLDLHDNNEKITWNKIALMLKCSERTVIRNIDNKLKKEKELLNQNNEKI
;
A
#
# COMPACT_ATOMS: atom_id res chain seq x y z
N MET A 1 -24.89 -1.46 -1.44
CA MET A 1 -25.03 -1.11 -0.01
C MET A 1 -26.39 -0.47 0.16
N SER A 2 -27.20 -0.92 1.09
CA SER A 2 -28.49 -0.25 1.34
C SER A 2 -28.23 1.10 1.99
N TYR A 3 -28.91 2.15 1.50
CA TYR A 3 -28.86 3.52 2.05
C TYR A 3 -29.15 3.53 3.56
N ARG A 4 -30.05 2.66 4.02
CA ARG A 4 -30.40 2.50 5.44
C ARG A 4 -29.22 2.04 6.33
N ASN A 5 -28.31 1.21 5.80
CA ASN A 5 -27.16 0.73 6.58
C ASN A 5 -26.09 1.79 6.74
N LEU A 6 -25.90 2.66 5.75
CA LEU A 6 -25.02 3.82 5.84
C LEU A 6 -25.54 4.84 6.88
N GLU A 7 -26.86 5.07 6.88
CA GLU A 7 -27.49 5.99 7.84
C GLU A 7 -27.41 5.47 9.28
N TYR A 8 -27.59 4.15 9.47
CA TYR A 8 -27.45 3.50 10.77
C TYR A 8 -26.01 3.62 11.32
N LEU A 9 -25.01 3.40 10.50
CA LEU A 9 -23.60 3.48 10.89
C LEU A 9 -23.16 4.93 11.10
N ASN A 10 -23.63 5.86 10.29
CA ASN A 10 -23.38 7.29 10.47
C ASN A 10 -24.02 7.82 11.77
N LYS A 11 -25.20 7.32 12.15
CA LYS A 11 -25.85 7.71 13.42
C LYS A 11 -25.15 7.17 14.66
N ARG A 12 -24.55 5.99 14.59
CA ARG A 12 -23.76 5.43 15.69
C ARG A 12 -22.38 6.03 15.83
N ARG A 13 -21.97 6.91 14.92
CA ARG A 13 -20.71 7.64 14.91
C ARG A 13 -19.58 6.84 15.54
N ILE A 14 -19.25 5.72 14.92
CA ILE A 14 -18.01 5.07 15.26
C ILE A 14 -16.94 6.10 14.93
N VAL A 15 -16.27 6.63 15.93
CA VAL A 15 -15.20 7.58 15.74
C VAL A 15 -14.07 6.82 15.08
N TYR A 16 -13.82 7.10 13.81
CA TYR A 16 -12.86 6.37 12.97
C TYR A 16 -11.44 6.88 13.13
N ARG A 17 -11.17 7.75 14.10
CA ARG A 17 -9.87 8.42 14.18
C ARG A 17 -9.44 8.62 15.61
N GLN A 18 -8.18 8.28 15.91
CA GLN A 18 -7.48 8.89 17.02
C GLN A 18 -7.67 10.40 16.97
N HIS A 19 -8.05 11.03 18.07
CA HIS A 19 -8.18 12.46 18.10
C HIS A 19 -7.05 13.08 18.91
N PRO A 20 -6.34 14.06 18.36
CA PRO A 20 -6.22 14.43 16.95
C PRO A 20 -5.29 13.46 16.20
N LEU A 21 -5.60 13.15 14.94
CA LEU A 21 -4.61 12.55 14.04
C LEU A 21 -3.48 13.57 13.88
N THR A 22 -2.36 13.29 14.51
CA THR A 22 -1.19 14.18 14.53
C THR A 22 -0.23 13.90 13.37
N ASP A 23 -0.68 13.17 12.34
CA ASP A 23 0.14 12.96 11.15
C ASP A 23 0.46 14.32 10.53
N LYS A 24 1.74 14.69 10.59
CA LYS A 24 2.23 15.86 9.86
C LYS A 24 2.61 15.46 8.45
N PRO A 25 2.24 16.25 7.43
CA PRO A 25 2.70 15.99 6.06
C PRO A 25 4.23 16.07 6.02
N THR A 26 4.83 15.23 5.17
CA THR A 26 6.27 15.30 4.86
C THR A 26 6.58 16.54 4.04
N GLU A 27 5.68 16.87 3.10
CA GLU A 27 5.74 18.07 2.26
C GLU A 27 4.31 18.54 1.97
N SER A 28 4.13 19.87 1.94
CA SER A 28 2.87 20.52 1.55
C SER A 28 3.06 21.27 0.24
N PHE A 29 2.08 21.14 -0.64
CA PHE A 29 2.05 21.76 -1.98
C PHE A 29 0.76 22.55 -2.14
N GLU A 30 0.67 23.43 -3.14
CA GLU A 30 -0.53 24.19 -3.46
C GLU A 30 -1.75 23.31 -3.80
N TRP A 31 -1.51 22.06 -4.21
CA TRP A 31 -2.55 21.11 -4.58
C TRP A 31 -2.91 20.11 -3.47
N GLY A 32 -2.19 20.11 -2.33
CA GLY A 32 -2.42 19.20 -1.21
C GLY A 32 -1.15 18.69 -0.53
N ASP A 33 -1.29 17.69 0.32
CA ASP A 33 -0.26 17.20 1.22
C ASP A 33 0.29 15.82 0.82
N TYR A 34 1.61 15.66 0.97
CA TYR A 34 2.31 14.39 0.79
C TYR A 34 2.80 13.81 2.11
N TYR A 35 2.55 12.51 2.30
CA TYR A 35 2.95 11.72 3.47
C TYR A 35 3.82 10.55 3.02
N ALA A 36 5.12 10.59 3.24
CA ALA A 36 6.05 9.54 2.80
C ALA A 36 5.69 8.16 3.37
N ASN A 37 5.27 8.11 4.63
CA ASN A 37 4.85 6.88 5.32
C ASN A 37 3.35 6.59 5.18
N GLY A 38 2.61 7.47 4.51
CA GLY A 38 1.15 7.40 4.41
C GLY A 38 0.43 7.96 5.63
N THR A 39 -0.87 8.20 5.48
CA THR A 39 -1.76 8.71 6.54
C THR A 39 -3.11 7.99 6.51
N TYR A 40 -3.75 7.90 7.68
CA TYR A 40 -5.12 7.41 7.83
C TYR A 40 -6.16 8.54 7.92
N GLN A 41 -5.76 9.81 7.76
CA GLN A 41 -6.67 10.98 7.88
C GLN A 41 -7.91 10.88 6.99
N CYS A 42 -7.81 10.23 5.84
CA CYS A 42 -8.90 10.01 4.91
C CYS A 42 -9.45 8.57 4.89
N TYR A 43 -9.11 7.76 5.92
CA TYR A 43 -9.65 6.42 6.04
C TYR A 43 -11.15 6.48 6.35
N GLU A 44 -11.95 5.84 5.52
CA GLU A 44 -13.39 5.75 5.66
C GLU A 44 -13.86 4.35 5.23
N LEU A 45 -14.13 3.47 6.19
CA LEU A 45 -14.61 2.12 5.87
C LEU A 45 -15.99 2.14 5.21
N PHE A 46 -16.86 3.02 5.68
CA PHE A 46 -18.30 2.96 5.37
C PHE A 46 -18.72 3.86 4.22
N ARG A 47 -17.91 4.81 3.81
CA ARG A 47 -18.18 5.66 2.64
C ARG A 47 -17.72 5.04 1.32
N SER A 48 -16.87 4.02 1.38
CA SER A 48 -16.43 3.33 0.17
C SER A 48 -17.57 2.48 -0.41
N LYS A 49 -17.81 2.60 -1.71
CA LYS A 49 -18.69 1.68 -2.46
C LYS A 49 -18.04 0.29 -2.61
N ALA A 50 -16.74 0.20 -2.37
CA ALA A 50 -15.99 -1.05 -2.46
C ALA A 50 -16.29 -1.91 -1.23
N LYS A 51 -16.84 -3.10 -1.48
CA LYS A 51 -17.09 -4.09 -0.44
C LYS A 51 -15.80 -4.84 -0.11
N ILE A 52 -15.72 -5.28 1.14
CA ILE A 52 -14.65 -6.18 1.58
C ILE A 52 -14.91 -7.56 0.98
N THR A 53 -13.96 -8.06 0.19
CA THR A 53 -14.13 -9.31 -0.60
C THR A 53 -13.31 -10.48 -0.08
N THR A 54 -12.35 -10.23 0.82
CA THR A 54 -11.46 -11.27 1.33
C THR A 54 -11.27 -11.17 2.83
N TYR A 55 -10.99 -12.31 3.48
CA TYR A 55 -10.65 -12.38 4.89
C TYR A 55 -9.47 -11.47 5.27
N LYS A 56 -8.41 -11.46 4.46
CA LYS A 56 -7.24 -10.62 4.69
C LYS A 56 -7.59 -9.14 4.70
N SER A 57 -8.45 -8.72 3.79
CA SER A 57 -8.95 -7.35 3.74
C SER A 57 -9.83 -7.01 4.95
N LEU A 58 -10.69 -7.94 5.37
CA LEU A 58 -11.52 -7.77 6.57
C LEU A 58 -10.66 -7.57 7.82
N LYS A 59 -9.69 -8.48 8.05
CA LYS A 59 -8.77 -8.36 9.20
C LYS A 59 -8.03 -7.03 9.18
N TRP A 60 -7.55 -6.58 8.03
CA TRP A 60 -6.88 -5.29 7.90
C TRP A 60 -7.80 -4.11 8.23
N HIS A 61 -9.04 -4.10 7.73
CA HIS A 61 -10.00 -3.03 8.05
C HIS A 61 -10.36 -2.97 9.54
N LEU A 62 -10.54 -4.12 10.17
CA LEU A 62 -10.80 -4.20 11.61
C LEU A 62 -9.58 -3.74 12.42
N LEU A 63 -8.38 -4.09 11.99
CA LEU A 63 -7.14 -3.62 12.60
C LEU A 63 -7.00 -2.09 12.51
N VAL A 64 -7.31 -1.49 11.36
CA VAL A 64 -7.29 -0.02 11.20
C VAL A 64 -8.34 0.64 12.08
N LEU A 65 -9.54 0.07 12.19
CA LEU A 65 -10.58 0.59 13.09
C LEU A 65 -10.15 0.54 14.54
N TRP A 66 -9.57 -0.57 14.99
CA TRP A 66 -9.03 -0.73 16.34
C TRP A 66 -7.93 0.30 16.62
N TYR A 67 -6.96 0.42 15.71
CA TYR A 67 -5.87 1.39 15.80
C TYR A 67 -6.36 2.84 15.87
N LEU A 68 -7.36 3.20 15.08
CA LEU A 68 -7.90 4.58 15.04
C LEU A 68 -8.83 4.91 16.20
N ASN A 69 -9.21 3.95 17.03
CA ASN A 69 -10.13 4.13 18.13
C ASN A 69 -9.56 3.52 19.44
N PRO A 70 -8.46 4.05 19.97
CA PRO A 70 -7.78 3.46 21.13
C PRO A 70 -8.63 3.47 22.42
N ALA A 71 -9.67 4.31 22.46
CA ALA A 71 -10.61 4.38 23.58
C ALA A 71 -11.84 3.46 23.39
N LEU A 72 -11.88 2.67 22.33
CA LEU A 72 -12.98 1.74 22.08
C LEU A 72 -12.87 0.56 23.04
N ASP A 73 -13.97 0.27 23.76
CA ASP A 73 -14.03 -0.90 24.62
C ASP A 73 -13.99 -2.19 23.80
N PRO A 74 -13.33 -3.26 24.26
CA PRO A 74 -13.29 -4.53 23.57
C PRO A 74 -14.67 -5.15 23.24
N ASP A 75 -15.65 -4.98 24.13
CA ASP A 75 -17.02 -5.48 23.89
C ASP A 75 -17.71 -4.69 22.78
N ASP A 76 -17.57 -3.36 22.80
CA ASP A 76 -18.06 -2.47 21.73
C ASP A 76 -17.39 -2.80 20.40
N PHE A 77 -16.09 -3.13 20.42
CA PHE A 77 -15.37 -3.53 19.22
C PHE A 77 -15.87 -4.90 18.70
N GLU A 78 -16.18 -5.85 19.59
CA GLU A 78 -16.78 -7.12 19.17
C GLU A 78 -18.14 -6.90 18.52
N ASP A 79 -18.99 -6.04 19.08
CA ASP A 79 -20.30 -5.73 18.51
C ASP A 79 -20.21 -4.99 17.16
N LEU A 80 -19.27 -4.08 17.05
CA LEU A 80 -18.93 -3.46 15.77
C LEU A 80 -18.49 -4.50 14.74
N THR A 81 -17.64 -5.42 15.14
CA THR A 81 -17.18 -6.52 14.27
C THR A 81 -18.34 -7.44 13.86
N LYS A 82 -19.28 -7.76 14.76
CA LYS A 82 -20.52 -8.50 14.41
C LYS A 82 -21.31 -7.75 13.33
N THR A 83 -21.44 -6.44 13.48
CA THR A 83 -22.16 -5.60 12.53
C THR A 83 -21.49 -5.60 11.16
N ILE A 84 -20.16 -5.45 11.09
CA ILE A 84 -19.39 -5.46 9.85
C ILE A 84 -19.41 -6.84 9.18
N CYS A 85 -19.25 -7.91 9.96
CA CYS A 85 -19.23 -9.29 9.48
C CYS A 85 -20.60 -9.81 9.05
N ASN A 86 -21.68 -9.13 9.39
CA ASN A 86 -22.99 -9.49 8.91
C ASN A 86 -23.18 -9.09 7.43
N LYS A 87 -23.23 -10.13 6.57
CA LYS A 87 -23.38 -9.94 5.11
C LYS A 87 -24.60 -9.12 4.72
N ILE A 88 -25.67 -9.16 5.51
CA ILE A 88 -26.91 -8.39 5.26
C ILE A 88 -26.65 -6.90 5.33
N ASN A 89 -25.68 -6.47 6.14
CA ASN A 89 -25.31 -5.07 6.27
C ASN A 89 -24.49 -4.55 5.04
N GLY A 90 -24.04 -5.45 4.16
CA GLY A 90 -23.48 -5.11 2.86
C GLY A 90 -22.01 -4.66 2.86
N PHE A 91 -21.29 -4.75 3.98
CA PHE A 91 -19.87 -4.40 4.05
C PHE A 91 -18.97 -5.48 3.46
N ILE A 92 -19.35 -6.73 3.62
CA ILE A 92 -18.62 -7.89 3.13
C ILE A 92 -19.45 -8.63 2.07
N THR A 93 -18.76 -9.38 1.19
CA THR A 93 -19.39 -10.18 0.14
C THR A 93 -19.44 -11.67 0.44
N PHE A 94 -18.74 -12.12 1.47
CA PHE A 94 -18.61 -13.52 1.88
C PHE A 94 -19.19 -13.75 3.29
N SER A 95 -19.39 -15.01 3.66
CA SER A 95 -19.89 -15.36 4.99
C SER A 95 -18.73 -15.54 5.96
N VAL A 96 -18.89 -15.02 7.17
CA VAL A 96 -17.93 -15.15 8.27
C VAL A 96 -18.57 -15.98 9.39
N THR A 97 -17.93 -17.08 9.75
CA THR A 97 -18.40 -17.91 10.89
C THR A 97 -18.11 -17.22 12.22
N ASN A 98 -18.87 -17.59 13.26
CA ASN A 98 -18.63 -17.03 14.60
C ASN A 98 -17.22 -17.31 15.12
N GLN A 99 -16.69 -18.51 14.86
CA GLN A 99 -15.34 -18.87 15.26
C GLN A 99 -14.31 -18.01 14.56
N LEU A 100 -14.46 -17.84 13.25
CA LEU A 100 -13.55 -16.99 12.45
C LEU A 100 -13.57 -15.54 12.93
N ARG A 101 -14.76 -15.00 13.24
CA ARG A 101 -14.92 -13.66 13.78
C ARG A 101 -14.21 -13.51 15.13
N LYS A 102 -14.40 -14.44 16.07
CA LYS A 102 -13.71 -14.42 17.37
C LYS A 102 -12.19 -14.46 17.21
N ASN A 103 -11.68 -15.28 16.30
CA ASN A 103 -10.25 -15.34 16.03
C ASN A 103 -9.72 -14.00 15.49
N ILE A 104 -10.46 -13.33 14.59
CA ILE A 104 -10.06 -11.99 14.09
C ILE A 104 -10.05 -10.97 15.22
N VAL A 105 -11.11 -10.93 16.04
CA VAL A 105 -11.20 -9.98 17.16
C VAL A 105 -10.03 -10.20 18.11
N TYR A 106 -9.75 -11.43 18.48
CA TYR A 106 -8.61 -11.77 19.33
C TYR A 106 -7.28 -11.32 18.72
N ASP A 107 -7.01 -11.67 17.47
CA ASP A 107 -5.77 -11.29 16.78
C ASP A 107 -5.60 -9.76 16.68
N VAL A 108 -6.71 -9.03 16.49
CA VAL A 108 -6.69 -7.57 16.37
C VAL A 108 -6.54 -6.91 17.73
N SER A 109 -7.21 -7.42 18.78
CA SER A 109 -7.11 -6.85 20.13
C SER A 109 -5.72 -7.00 20.75
N MET A 110 -4.94 -7.97 20.29
CA MET A 110 -3.54 -8.18 20.71
C MET A 110 -2.54 -7.30 19.95
N TYR A 111 -3.01 -6.48 19.01
CA TYR A 111 -2.12 -5.65 18.21
C TYR A 111 -1.68 -4.42 19.01
N ASP A 112 -0.39 -4.11 18.92
CA ASP A 112 0.20 -2.94 19.55
C ASP A 112 -0.32 -1.65 18.89
N LEU A 113 -1.06 -0.84 19.65
CA LEU A 113 -1.65 0.41 19.18
C LEU A 113 -0.61 1.53 18.92
N GLU A 114 0.62 1.37 19.38
CA GLU A 114 1.70 2.33 19.07
C GLU A 114 2.25 2.13 17.66
N ILE A 115 2.02 0.96 17.07
CA ILE A 115 2.51 0.62 15.74
C ILE A 115 1.40 0.76 14.71
N PRO A 116 1.49 1.71 13.75
CA PRO A 116 0.46 1.85 12.73
C PRO A 116 0.37 0.61 11.83
N PRO A 117 -0.84 0.15 11.50
CA PRO A 117 -1.02 -0.99 10.61
C PRO A 117 -0.31 -0.79 9.28
N LYS A 118 0.47 -1.79 8.85
CA LYS A 118 1.20 -1.74 7.58
C LYS A 118 0.23 -1.77 6.39
N ASN A 119 0.60 -1.06 5.33
CA ASN A 119 -0.04 -1.02 4.01
C ASN A 119 -1.36 -0.24 3.90
N ARG A 120 -1.55 0.41 2.76
CA ARG A 120 -2.74 1.11 2.26
C ARG A 120 -3.10 2.45 2.93
N ALA A 121 -2.23 3.04 3.76
CA ALA A 121 -2.38 4.44 4.08
C ALA A 121 -2.24 5.28 2.80
N ARG A 122 -3.08 6.27 2.60
CA ARG A 122 -2.90 7.21 1.49
C ARG A 122 -1.64 8.03 1.73
N LYS A 123 -0.87 8.22 0.67
CA LYS A 123 0.34 9.05 0.70
C LYS A 123 0.12 10.46 0.19
N ILE A 124 -0.96 10.71 -0.52
CA ILE A 124 -1.31 12.03 -1.04
C ILE A 124 -2.75 12.32 -0.69
N ILE A 125 -2.97 13.48 -0.08
CA ILE A 125 -4.28 14.08 0.15
C ILE A 125 -4.34 15.34 -0.70
N PHE A 126 -5.25 15.36 -1.67
CA PHE A 126 -5.50 16.55 -2.48
C PHE A 126 -6.49 17.46 -1.79
N ASP A 127 -6.26 18.75 -1.87
CA ASP A 127 -7.22 19.74 -1.40
C ASP A 127 -8.51 19.67 -2.22
N GLU A 128 -9.62 20.00 -1.56
CA GLU A 128 -10.96 19.90 -2.17
C GLU A 128 -11.07 20.76 -3.42
N PHE A 129 -10.45 21.93 -3.42
CA PHE A 129 -10.48 22.92 -4.50
C PHE A 129 -9.12 23.15 -5.19
N CYS A 130 -8.27 22.12 -5.28
CA CYS A 130 -6.95 22.25 -5.89
C CYS A 130 -6.93 22.53 -7.42
N GLY A 131 -8.10 22.65 -8.06
CA GLY A 131 -8.21 22.94 -9.50
C GLY A 131 -7.73 21.85 -10.46
N LEU A 132 -7.25 20.71 -9.93
CA LEU A 132 -6.71 19.62 -10.73
C LEU A 132 -7.80 18.64 -11.17
N ASP A 133 -7.78 18.26 -12.43
CA ASP A 133 -8.60 17.17 -12.95
C ASP A 133 -8.08 15.79 -12.46
N LYS A 134 -8.86 14.75 -12.76
CA LYS A 134 -8.50 13.38 -12.35
C LYS A 134 -7.19 12.90 -13.00
N SER A 135 -6.91 13.29 -14.23
CA SER A 135 -5.71 12.88 -14.95
C SER A 135 -4.46 13.51 -14.35
N ALA A 136 -4.50 14.81 -14.07
CA ALA A 136 -3.43 15.54 -13.40
C ALA A 136 -3.15 14.98 -11.99
N LYS A 137 -4.20 14.69 -11.19
CA LYS A 137 -4.05 14.03 -9.90
C LYS A 137 -3.37 12.68 -10.01
N MET A 138 -3.76 11.83 -10.98
CA MET A 138 -3.11 10.53 -11.20
C MET A 138 -1.67 10.64 -11.66
N THR A 139 -1.33 11.67 -12.44
CA THR A 139 0.05 11.95 -12.84
C THR A 139 0.92 12.32 -11.64
N ILE A 140 0.44 13.16 -10.73
CA ILE A 140 1.13 13.51 -9.49
C ILE A 140 1.34 12.26 -8.62
N VAL A 141 0.29 11.45 -8.43
CA VAL A 141 0.38 10.18 -7.67
C VAL A 141 1.43 9.26 -8.31
N GLY A 142 1.44 9.14 -9.62
CA GLY A 142 2.42 8.33 -10.36
C GLY A 142 3.86 8.81 -10.15
N LYS A 143 4.09 10.11 -10.15
CA LYS A 143 5.42 10.70 -9.93
C LYS A 143 5.90 10.57 -8.49
N MET A 144 5.04 10.81 -7.51
CA MET A 144 5.45 10.88 -6.09
C MET A 144 5.36 9.54 -5.37
N VAL A 145 4.38 8.70 -5.68
CA VAL A 145 4.12 7.41 -5.01
C VAL A 145 4.50 6.23 -5.89
N GLY A 146 4.69 6.48 -7.18
CA GLY A 146 5.16 5.49 -8.14
C GLY A 146 6.51 4.88 -7.72
N ARG A 147 6.86 3.76 -8.29
CA ARG A 147 8.15 3.11 -8.01
C ARG A 147 9.27 4.11 -8.26
N ASN A 148 10.03 4.41 -7.22
CA ASN A 148 11.08 5.45 -7.20
C ASN A 148 12.27 5.19 -8.13
N LYS A 149 12.28 4.09 -8.89
CA LYS A 149 13.30 3.81 -9.90
C LYS A 149 12.64 3.29 -11.16
N ILE A 150 12.50 4.16 -12.15
CA ILE A 150 12.43 3.72 -13.53
C ILE A 150 13.85 3.24 -13.82
N ILE A 151 14.05 1.95 -13.95
CA ILE A 151 15.33 1.37 -14.35
C ILE A 151 15.51 1.74 -15.82
N ILE A 152 16.51 2.53 -16.10
CA ILE A 152 16.91 2.89 -17.45
C ILE A 152 18.07 1.99 -17.93
N ALA A 153 18.32 2.01 -19.22
CA ALA A 153 19.40 1.22 -19.83
C ALA A 153 20.77 1.53 -19.21
N ASP A 154 21.01 2.79 -18.85
CA ASP A 154 22.25 3.24 -18.22
C ASP A 154 22.47 2.62 -16.83
N ASP A 155 21.40 2.54 -15.99
CA ASP A 155 21.49 1.85 -14.68
C ASP A 155 21.90 0.38 -14.84
N VAL A 156 21.41 -0.28 -15.89
CA VAL A 156 21.74 -1.68 -16.19
C VAL A 156 23.20 -1.79 -16.64
N TYR A 157 23.64 -0.86 -17.46
CA TYR A 157 25.01 -0.84 -17.97
C TYR A 157 26.04 -0.59 -16.87
N GLU A 158 25.78 0.37 -15.96
CA GLU A 158 26.65 0.61 -14.79
C GLU A 158 26.82 -0.64 -13.95
N VAL A 159 25.74 -1.35 -13.64
CA VAL A 159 25.81 -2.61 -12.88
C VAL A 159 26.54 -3.71 -13.66
N MET A 160 26.44 -3.74 -14.99
CA MET A 160 27.21 -4.67 -15.80
C MET A 160 28.72 -4.40 -15.71
N LEU A 161 29.14 -3.14 -15.73
CA LEU A 161 30.53 -2.75 -15.54
C LEU A 161 31.04 -3.09 -14.13
N ASP A 162 30.27 -2.80 -13.08
CA ASP A 162 30.61 -3.16 -11.70
C ASP A 162 30.84 -4.67 -11.54
N LEU A 163 29.98 -5.50 -12.13
CA LEU A 163 30.14 -6.95 -12.11
C LEU A 163 31.36 -7.41 -12.90
N HIS A 164 31.64 -6.77 -14.04
CA HIS A 164 32.83 -7.07 -14.86
C HIS A 164 34.11 -6.72 -14.10
N ASP A 165 34.20 -5.55 -13.49
CA ASP A 165 35.37 -5.09 -12.76
C ASP A 165 35.68 -5.94 -11.51
N ASN A 166 34.62 -6.55 -10.94
CA ASN A 166 34.76 -7.52 -9.86
C ASN A 166 35.07 -8.96 -10.35
N ASN A 167 35.28 -9.18 -11.63
CA ASN A 167 35.44 -10.49 -12.26
C ASN A 167 34.28 -11.45 -11.99
N GLU A 168 33.07 -10.90 -11.83
CA GLU A 168 31.87 -11.66 -11.62
C GLU A 168 31.12 -11.94 -12.92
N LYS A 169 30.59 -13.16 -13.07
CA LYS A 169 29.73 -13.49 -14.22
C LYS A 169 28.48 -12.62 -14.24
N ILE A 170 28.28 -11.89 -15.34
CA ILE A 170 27.15 -10.99 -15.53
C ILE A 170 25.93 -11.80 -15.93
N THR A 171 24.91 -11.83 -15.04
CA THR A 171 23.60 -12.46 -15.29
C THR A 171 22.48 -11.48 -15.06
N TRP A 172 21.34 -11.63 -15.77
CA TRP A 172 20.19 -10.76 -15.57
C TRP A 172 19.65 -10.81 -14.14
N ASN A 173 19.77 -11.97 -13.51
CA ASN A 173 19.37 -12.15 -12.10
C ASN A 173 20.24 -11.33 -11.14
N LYS A 174 21.57 -11.34 -11.30
CA LYS A 174 22.46 -10.51 -10.46
C LYS A 174 22.19 -9.03 -10.64
N ILE A 175 22.04 -8.57 -11.90
CA ILE A 175 21.66 -7.18 -12.19
C ILE A 175 20.31 -6.82 -11.54
N ALA A 176 19.33 -7.70 -11.62
CA ALA A 176 18.02 -7.48 -11.01
C ALA A 176 18.09 -7.38 -9.49
N LEU A 177 18.93 -8.19 -8.84
CA LEU A 177 19.19 -8.13 -7.39
C LEU A 177 19.85 -6.81 -6.99
N MET A 178 20.88 -6.37 -7.71
CA MET A 178 21.58 -5.11 -7.43
C MET A 178 20.66 -3.90 -7.63
N LEU A 179 19.86 -3.91 -8.68
CA LEU A 179 18.87 -2.86 -8.96
C LEU A 179 17.57 -2.97 -8.14
N LYS A 180 17.46 -3.99 -7.26
CA LYS A 180 16.27 -4.27 -6.43
C LYS A 180 14.98 -4.35 -7.24
N CYS A 181 15.02 -5.04 -8.37
CA CYS A 181 13.89 -5.21 -9.28
C CYS A 181 13.72 -6.68 -9.73
N SER A 182 12.73 -6.95 -10.59
CA SER A 182 12.61 -8.26 -11.20
C SER A 182 13.48 -8.37 -12.46
N GLU A 183 13.98 -9.57 -12.77
CA GLU A 183 14.70 -9.85 -14.02
C GLU A 183 13.90 -9.43 -15.26
N ARG A 184 12.58 -9.64 -15.25
CA ARG A 184 11.68 -9.19 -16.29
C ARG A 184 11.68 -7.68 -16.49
N THR A 185 11.90 -6.92 -15.39
CA THR A 185 12.01 -5.46 -15.46
C THR A 185 13.30 -5.05 -16.14
N VAL A 186 14.41 -5.72 -15.83
CA VAL A 186 15.70 -5.48 -16.50
C VAL A 186 15.56 -5.75 -18.00
N ILE A 187 15.07 -6.94 -18.39
CA ILE A 187 14.95 -7.37 -19.80
C ILE A 187 14.06 -6.42 -20.61
N ARG A 188 13.04 -5.81 -20.00
CA ARG A 188 12.14 -4.86 -20.69
C ARG A 188 12.79 -3.51 -21.01
N ASN A 189 13.78 -3.12 -20.23
CA ASN A 189 14.40 -1.79 -20.30
C ASN A 189 15.75 -1.80 -20.98
N ILE A 190 16.16 -2.92 -21.58
CA ILE A 190 17.40 -3.06 -22.32
C ILE A 190 17.13 -3.28 -23.80
N ASP A 191 18.02 -2.74 -24.61
CA ASP A 191 18.05 -2.95 -26.05
C ASP A 191 18.94 -4.16 -26.46
N ASN A 192 18.96 -4.44 -27.74
CA ASN A 192 19.80 -5.50 -28.27
C ASN A 192 21.31 -5.19 -28.22
N LYS A 193 21.69 -3.92 -28.07
CA LYS A 193 23.10 -3.53 -27.92
C LYS A 193 23.61 -3.97 -26.56
N LEU A 194 22.88 -3.66 -25.49
CA LEU A 194 23.23 -4.05 -24.14
C LEU A 194 23.27 -5.58 -23.94
N LYS A 195 22.43 -6.33 -24.65
CA LYS A 195 22.48 -7.79 -24.63
C LYS A 195 23.79 -8.31 -25.22
N LYS A 196 24.23 -7.75 -26.36
CA LYS A 196 25.51 -8.11 -26.98
C LYS A 196 26.70 -7.68 -26.12
N GLU A 197 26.63 -6.49 -25.52
CA GLU A 197 27.65 -5.97 -24.62
C GLU A 197 27.85 -6.91 -23.42
N LYS A 198 26.78 -7.39 -22.80
CA LYS A 198 26.84 -8.37 -21.73
C LYS A 198 27.59 -9.65 -22.15
N GLU A 199 27.35 -10.13 -23.36
CA GLU A 199 28.03 -11.31 -23.89
C GLU A 199 29.52 -11.07 -24.09
N LEU A 200 29.89 -9.91 -24.64
CA LEU A 200 31.28 -9.51 -24.82
C LEU A 200 32.02 -9.38 -23.47
N LEU A 201 31.42 -8.73 -22.49
CA LEU A 201 32.01 -8.57 -21.17
C LEU A 201 32.22 -9.93 -20.48
N ASN A 202 31.28 -10.86 -20.58
CA ASN A 202 31.46 -12.21 -20.04
C ASN A 202 32.57 -13.02 -20.75
N GLN A 203 32.72 -12.86 -22.09
CA GLN A 203 33.81 -13.54 -22.83
C GLN A 203 35.16 -13.04 -22.44
N ASN A 204 35.30 -11.78 -22.07
CA ASN A 204 36.55 -11.21 -21.61
C ASN A 204 36.95 -11.75 -20.21
N ASN A 205 35.98 -11.98 -19.32
CA ASN A 205 36.21 -12.54 -18.00
C ASN A 205 36.58 -14.05 -18.05
N GLU A 206 36.21 -14.78 -19.10
CA GLU A 206 36.56 -16.20 -19.26
C GLU A 206 38.01 -16.39 -19.82
N LYS A 207 38.67 -15.30 -20.25
CA LYS A 207 40.01 -15.34 -20.84
C LYS A 207 41.15 -14.94 -19.87
N ILE A 208 40.77 -14.55 -18.65
CA ILE A 208 41.67 -14.21 -17.54
C ILE A 208 41.71 -15.38 -16.57
#